data_3a55d35640a5c5890b1cc07a144e0894
#
_entry.id   3a55d35640a5c5890b1cc07a144e0894
#
_cell.length_a   1.000
_cell.length_b   1.000
_cell.length_c   1.000
_cell.angle_alpha   90.00
_cell.angle_beta   90.00
_cell.angle_gamma   90.00
#
_symmetry.space_group_name_H-M   'P 1'
#
loop_
_entity.id
_entity.type
_entity.pdbx_description
1 polymer ?
#
loop_
_entity_poly.entity_id
_entity_poly.type
_entity_poly.pdbx_seq_one_letter_code
_entity_poly.pdbx_strand_id
1 'polypeptide(L)'
;MSNYIISGIQQIGIGVENLPQAWKHYIDVFNMDVRILEDDTVAELMLPYTGNSPQKRHAAIAINMQGGGGFEIWQYSQRKPKLIDFEINFGDIGIFAAKIKSRDVKQTYDLFSINPAIKVLGSLKESIDGQLTFFVKDPYGNIFQIVYDDYIFIDEKRNSGGAVGAIIGVSDIEKALPVYRDILGHDAVVYDVSGKFDDLNALKAGDQSYRRILLTHTNPRKGGFSKLFGNTYIELVQALDRQPRKIYENRFWGDPGF
;
A
#
# COMPACT_ATOMS: atom_id res chain seq x y z
N MET A 1 -26.64 -6.77 13.28
CA MET A 1 -25.45 -5.90 13.48
C MET A 1 -24.26 -6.82 13.57
N SER A 2 -23.18 -6.55 12.85
CA SER A 2 -21.97 -7.36 12.89
C SER A 2 -21.33 -7.28 14.28
N ASN A 3 -20.93 -8.42 14.83
CA ASN A 3 -20.26 -8.51 16.15
C ASN A 3 -18.75 -8.24 16.06
N TYR A 4 -18.24 -7.65 14.97
CA TYR A 4 -16.83 -7.35 14.80
C TYR A 4 -16.59 -5.84 14.63
N ILE A 5 -15.39 -5.40 14.99
CA ILE A 5 -14.94 -4.02 14.88
C ILE A 5 -13.72 -4.01 13.95
N ILE A 6 -13.74 -3.13 12.94
CA ILE A 6 -12.60 -2.87 12.08
C ILE A 6 -12.02 -1.52 12.46
N SER A 7 -10.80 -1.53 13.00
CA SER A 7 -10.15 -0.33 13.54
C SER A 7 -9.48 0.53 12.48
N GLY A 8 -9.24 0.00 11.29
CA GLY A 8 -8.52 0.65 10.19
C GLY A 8 -7.57 -0.31 9.48
N ILE A 9 -6.66 0.23 8.70
CA ILE A 9 -5.57 -0.51 8.07
C ILE A 9 -4.38 -0.45 9.01
N GLN A 10 -4.03 -1.60 9.61
CA GLN A 10 -2.94 -1.68 10.57
C GLN A 10 -1.57 -1.57 9.87
N GLN A 11 -1.41 -2.27 8.75
CA GLN A 11 -0.15 -2.33 8.02
C GLN A 11 -0.35 -2.70 6.55
N ILE A 12 0.68 -2.44 5.77
CA ILE A 12 0.89 -3.00 4.44
C ILE A 12 2.05 -4.00 4.56
N GLY A 13 1.84 -5.25 4.11
CA GLY A 13 2.89 -6.26 4.07
C GLY A 13 3.84 -6.00 2.91
N ILE A 14 5.14 -6.08 3.16
CA ILE A 14 6.19 -5.89 2.16
C ILE A 14 7.21 -7.01 2.30
N GLY A 15 7.24 -7.92 1.32
CA GLY A 15 8.29 -8.91 1.20
C GLY A 15 9.59 -8.29 0.69
N VAL A 16 10.72 -8.67 1.28
CA VAL A 16 12.05 -8.15 0.92
C VAL A 16 13.11 -9.27 0.97
N GLU A 17 14.26 -9.04 0.32
CA GLU A 17 15.40 -9.96 0.39
C GLU A 17 16.31 -9.69 1.61
N ASN A 18 16.29 -8.47 2.16
CA ASN A 18 17.09 -8.06 3.32
C ASN A 18 16.29 -7.10 4.20
N LEU A 19 15.72 -7.63 5.29
CA LEU A 19 14.85 -6.85 6.18
C LEU A 19 15.58 -5.69 6.87
N PRO A 20 16.76 -5.85 7.48
CA PRO A 20 17.42 -4.73 8.14
C PRO A 20 17.74 -3.56 7.20
N GLN A 21 18.15 -3.86 5.97
CA GLN A 21 18.42 -2.83 4.96
C GLN A 21 17.14 -2.15 4.50
N ALA A 22 16.08 -2.91 4.25
CA ALA A 22 14.79 -2.38 3.82
C ALA A 22 14.15 -1.54 4.93
N TRP A 23 14.18 -2.01 6.18
CA TRP A 23 13.63 -1.23 7.29
C TRP A 23 14.39 0.08 7.50
N LYS A 24 15.74 0.05 7.44
CA LYS A 24 16.52 1.29 7.49
C LYS A 24 16.09 2.26 6.39
N HIS A 25 15.89 1.79 5.16
CA HIS A 25 15.38 2.61 4.06
C HIS A 25 14.00 3.22 4.38
N TYR A 26 13.06 2.42 4.91
CA TYR A 26 11.72 2.92 5.27
C TYR A 26 11.71 3.86 6.48
N ILE A 27 12.68 3.75 7.39
CA ILE A 27 12.92 4.78 8.41
C ILE A 27 13.36 6.08 7.73
N ASP A 28 14.38 6.03 6.88
CA ASP A 28 15.00 7.20 6.28
C ASP A 28 14.04 7.94 5.32
N VAL A 29 13.12 7.22 4.63
CA VAL A 29 12.22 7.80 3.61
C VAL A 29 10.82 8.08 4.16
N PHE A 30 10.23 7.12 4.88
CA PHE A 30 8.82 7.21 5.33
C PHE A 30 8.68 7.35 6.84
N ASN A 31 9.80 7.52 7.57
CA ASN A 31 9.83 7.65 9.04
C ASN A 31 9.13 6.49 9.77
N MET A 32 9.28 5.24 9.26
CA MET A 32 8.78 4.04 9.92
C MET A 32 9.74 3.61 11.03
N ASP A 33 9.90 4.46 12.04
CA ASP A 33 10.98 4.36 13.04
C ASP A 33 10.52 3.81 14.40
N VAL A 34 9.21 3.61 14.59
CA VAL A 34 8.69 3.00 15.81
C VAL A 34 8.45 1.51 15.58
N ARG A 35 9.29 0.68 16.21
CA ARG A 35 9.15 -0.78 16.18
C ARG A 35 8.01 -1.25 17.07
N ILE A 36 7.04 -1.92 16.47
CA ILE A 36 5.94 -2.57 17.20
C ILE A 36 6.28 -4.02 17.51
N LEU A 37 6.84 -4.72 16.51
CA LEU A 37 7.19 -6.12 16.60
C LEU A 37 8.43 -6.40 15.76
N GLU A 38 9.27 -7.30 16.24
CA GLU A 38 10.31 -7.93 15.44
C GLU A 38 10.43 -9.39 15.89
N ASP A 39 10.46 -10.31 14.94
CA ASP A 39 10.40 -11.75 15.21
C ASP A 39 11.17 -12.54 14.15
N ASP A 40 12.11 -13.38 14.60
CA ASP A 40 12.88 -14.30 13.74
C ASP A 40 12.52 -15.75 14.15
N THR A 41 11.45 -16.27 13.58
CA THR A 41 10.88 -17.58 13.92
C THR A 41 10.41 -18.35 12.69
N VAL A 42 9.83 -19.51 12.92
CA VAL A 42 9.19 -20.32 11.90
C VAL A 42 7.70 -19.97 11.81
N ALA A 43 7.23 -19.66 10.59
CA ALA A 43 5.82 -19.40 10.32
C ALA A 43 5.06 -20.72 10.17
N GLU A 44 4.55 -21.26 11.27
CA GLU A 44 3.87 -22.58 11.29
C GLU A 44 2.41 -22.51 10.84
N LEU A 45 1.76 -21.36 10.99
CA LEU A 45 0.32 -21.21 10.74
C LEU A 45 -0.02 -20.77 9.30
N MET A 46 0.99 -20.47 8.49
CA MET A 46 0.83 -19.91 7.15
C MET A 46 0.93 -20.93 6.01
N LEU A 47 0.83 -22.22 6.33
CA LEU A 47 1.13 -23.34 5.41
C LEU A 47 0.45 -23.24 4.04
N PRO A 48 -0.86 -22.90 3.93
CA PRO A 48 -1.51 -22.78 2.60
C PRO A 48 -0.88 -21.72 1.70
N TYR A 49 -0.21 -20.72 2.28
CA TYR A 49 0.37 -19.59 1.58
C TYR A 49 1.90 -19.70 1.42
N THR A 50 2.52 -20.70 2.02
CA THR A 50 3.99 -20.93 2.05
C THR A 50 4.39 -22.28 1.49
N GLY A 51 3.59 -22.83 0.55
CA GLY A 51 3.87 -24.10 -0.13
C GLY A 51 3.66 -25.34 0.75
N ASN A 52 2.73 -25.27 1.70
CA ASN A 52 2.37 -26.35 2.64
C ASN A 52 3.53 -26.85 3.53
N SER A 53 4.53 -26.02 3.74
CA SER A 53 5.63 -26.32 4.67
C SER A 53 5.96 -25.10 5.52
N PRO A 54 6.33 -25.30 6.81
CA PRO A 54 6.80 -24.22 7.66
C PRO A 54 8.01 -23.53 7.04
N GLN A 55 8.04 -22.20 7.11
CA GLN A 55 9.15 -21.40 6.58
C GLN A 55 9.74 -20.53 7.68
N LYS A 56 11.06 -20.60 7.85
CA LYS A 56 11.76 -19.65 8.72
C LYS A 56 11.77 -18.26 8.09
N ARG A 57 11.40 -17.27 8.90
CA ARG A 57 11.29 -15.88 8.46
C ARG A 57 11.77 -14.91 9.52
N HIS A 58 12.25 -13.75 9.10
CA HIS A 58 12.44 -12.57 9.92
C HIS A 58 11.38 -11.55 9.52
N ALA A 59 10.61 -11.04 10.46
CA ALA A 59 9.55 -10.07 10.21
C ALA A 59 9.62 -8.94 11.23
N ALA A 60 9.30 -7.73 10.80
CA ALA A 60 9.17 -6.57 11.66
C ALA A 60 7.94 -5.75 11.29
N ILE A 61 7.23 -5.24 12.28
CA ILE A 61 6.18 -4.23 12.11
C ILE A 61 6.72 -2.90 12.62
N ALA A 62 6.76 -1.92 11.72
CA ALA A 62 7.22 -0.58 11.99
C ALA A 62 6.14 0.45 11.62
N ILE A 63 5.95 1.47 12.43
CA ILE A 63 4.96 2.52 12.24
C ILE A 63 5.58 3.91 12.29
N ASN A 64 4.82 4.88 11.76
CA ASN A 64 5.07 6.30 11.86
C ASN A 64 4.04 6.92 12.81
N MET A 65 4.48 7.55 13.91
CA MET A 65 3.57 8.09 14.92
C MET A 65 2.80 9.33 14.47
N GLN A 66 3.13 9.92 13.32
CA GLN A 66 2.28 10.98 12.76
C GLN A 66 0.89 10.48 12.32
N GLY A 67 0.69 9.16 12.31
CA GLY A 67 -0.57 8.48 12.07
C GLY A 67 -0.63 7.80 10.71
N GLY A 68 -1.54 6.86 10.60
CA GLY A 68 -1.66 5.88 9.51
C GLY A 68 -1.20 4.49 9.96
N GLY A 69 -1.36 3.50 9.10
CA GLY A 69 -0.83 2.15 9.30
C GLY A 69 0.68 2.09 9.07
N GLY A 70 1.29 0.99 9.51
CA GLY A 70 2.70 0.73 9.35
C GLY A 70 3.06 -0.12 8.14
N PHE A 71 4.30 -0.60 8.14
CA PHE A 71 4.78 -1.65 7.26
C PHE A 71 5.06 -2.92 8.05
N GLU A 72 4.58 -4.05 7.57
CA GLU A 72 5.06 -5.36 7.96
C GLU A 72 6.13 -5.79 6.95
N ILE A 73 7.39 -5.68 7.35
CA ILE A 73 8.52 -6.01 6.50
C ILE A 73 8.86 -7.48 6.74
N TRP A 74 8.92 -8.27 5.68
CA TRP A 74 9.03 -9.72 5.75
C TRP A 74 10.16 -10.24 4.89
N GLN A 75 11.02 -11.08 5.48
CA GLN A 75 12.12 -11.76 4.80
C GLN A 75 12.09 -13.25 5.09
N TYR A 76 12.08 -14.10 4.06
CA TYR A 76 12.39 -15.52 4.25
C TYR A 76 13.88 -15.71 4.51
N SER A 77 14.23 -16.48 5.55
CA SER A 77 15.62 -16.78 5.92
C SER A 77 16.04 -18.23 5.61
N GLN A 78 15.08 -19.11 5.32
CA GLN A 78 15.34 -20.53 5.04
C GLN A 78 15.37 -20.86 3.54
N ARG A 79 14.69 -20.08 2.72
CA ARG A 79 14.66 -20.24 1.27
C ARG A 79 15.03 -18.95 0.54
N LYS A 80 15.47 -19.08 -0.69
CA LYS A 80 15.61 -17.90 -1.57
C LYS A 80 14.22 -17.40 -1.96
N PRO A 81 13.89 -16.12 -1.70
CA PRO A 81 12.62 -15.55 -2.12
C PRO A 81 12.51 -15.51 -3.65
N LYS A 82 11.28 -15.62 -4.16
CA LYS A 82 11.01 -15.54 -5.59
C LYS A 82 10.61 -14.12 -5.96
N LEU A 83 11.44 -13.46 -6.75
CA LEU A 83 11.15 -12.14 -7.30
C LEU A 83 10.03 -12.22 -8.34
N ILE A 84 9.36 -11.10 -8.58
CA ILE A 84 8.47 -10.94 -9.72
C ILE A 84 9.31 -10.97 -10.99
N ASP A 85 8.98 -11.84 -11.94
CA ASP A 85 9.72 -12.09 -13.18
C ASP A 85 9.20 -11.29 -14.38
N PHE A 86 8.33 -10.33 -14.14
CA PHE A 86 7.76 -9.44 -15.16
C PHE A 86 7.59 -8.02 -14.64
N GLU A 87 7.47 -7.08 -15.55
CA GLU A 87 7.15 -5.70 -15.22
C GLU A 87 5.66 -5.55 -14.88
N ILE A 88 5.35 -5.08 -13.68
CA ILE A 88 3.97 -4.87 -13.23
C ILE A 88 3.38 -3.67 -13.96
N ASN A 89 2.22 -3.88 -14.58
CA ASN A 89 1.43 -2.81 -15.18
C ASN A 89 0.36 -2.31 -14.19
N PHE A 90 0.03 -1.02 -14.25
CA PHE A 90 -1.12 -0.51 -13.51
C PHE A 90 -2.37 -1.32 -13.84
N GLY A 91 -3.14 -1.70 -12.80
CA GLY A 91 -4.32 -2.56 -12.94
C GLY A 91 -4.04 -4.06 -13.04
N ASP A 92 -2.80 -4.53 -12.88
CA ASP A 92 -2.53 -5.95 -12.64
C ASP A 92 -3.09 -6.38 -11.29
N ILE A 93 -3.57 -7.63 -11.19
CA ILE A 93 -4.34 -8.14 -10.04
C ILE A 93 -3.44 -8.32 -8.81
N GLY A 94 -3.80 -7.67 -7.72
CA GLY A 94 -3.05 -7.61 -6.46
C GLY A 94 -2.81 -6.17 -6.02
N ILE A 95 -2.03 -5.97 -4.96
CA ILE A 95 -1.67 -4.63 -4.50
C ILE A 95 -0.63 -4.07 -5.47
N PHE A 96 -1.00 -2.97 -6.13
CA PHE A 96 -0.12 -2.26 -7.06
C PHE A 96 0.72 -1.21 -6.34
N ALA A 97 0.11 -0.46 -5.41
CA ALA A 97 0.79 0.58 -4.65
C ALA A 97 0.18 0.73 -3.26
N ALA A 98 1.00 1.05 -2.27
CA ALA A 98 0.54 1.54 -0.98
C ALA A 98 0.32 3.06 -1.04
N LYS A 99 -0.75 3.55 -0.39
CA LYS A 99 -1.02 4.98 -0.25
C LYS A 99 -0.41 5.48 1.05
N ILE A 100 0.51 6.43 0.94
CA ILE A 100 1.18 7.09 2.07
C ILE A 100 0.65 8.50 2.22
N LYS A 101 0.23 8.84 3.41
CA LYS A 101 -0.34 10.16 3.67
C LYS A 101 0.72 11.26 3.74
N SER A 102 0.32 12.44 3.30
CA SER A 102 1.05 13.68 3.47
C SER A 102 0.08 14.82 3.75
N ARG A 103 0.41 15.68 4.71
CA ARG A 103 -0.35 16.91 4.96
C ARG A 103 -0.02 18.05 4.00
N ASP A 104 1.13 17.94 3.33
CA ASP A 104 1.56 18.85 2.26
C ASP A 104 2.24 18.04 1.16
N VAL A 105 1.42 17.61 0.19
CA VAL A 105 1.88 16.76 -0.91
C VAL A 105 2.91 17.47 -1.79
N LYS A 106 2.76 18.80 -1.99
CA LYS A 106 3.71 19.56 -2.78
C LYS A 106 5.08 19.62 -2.10
N GLN A 107 5.11 19.94 -0.82
CA GLN A 107 6.36 19.96 -0.05
C GLN A 107 7.02 18.57 -0.02
N THR A 108 6.23 17.51 0.15
CA THR A 108 6.73 16.13 0.11
C THR A 108 7.30 15.78 -1.26
N TYR A 109 6.65 16.23 -2.35
CA TYR A 109 7.17 16.05 -3.71
C TYR A 109 8.53 16.74 -3.89
N ASP A 110 8.66 17.98 -3.45
CA ASP A 110 9.90 18.75 -3.55
C ASP A 110 11.05 18.04 -2.78
N LEU A 111 10.77 17.55 -1.56
CA LEU A 111 11.74 16.81 -0.74
C LEU A 111 12.14 15.48 -1.38
N PHE A 112 11.18 14.71 -1.88
CA PHE A 112 11.47 13.41 -2.49
C PHE A 112 12.17 13.53 -3.83
N SER A 113 11.92 14.61 -4.58
CA SER A 113 12.57 14.87 -5.86
C SER A 113 14.09 15.07 -5.76
N ILE A 114 14.58 15.51 -4.62
CA ILE A 114 16.02 15.68 -4.36
C ILE A 114 16.63 14.56 -3.51
N ASN A 115 15.81 13.63 -3.03
CA ASN A 115 16.27 12.51 -2.20
C ASN A 115 16.72 11.33 -3.07
N PRO A 116 18.01 10.96 -3.11
CA PRO A 116 18.51 9.87 -3.94
C PRO A 116 18.04 8.48 -3.48
N ALA A 117 17.48 8.37 -2.27
CA ALA A 117 17.02 7.09 -1.71
C ALA A 117 15.67 6.63 -2.30
N ILE A 118 14.91 7.52 -2.95
CA ILE A 118 13.60 7.21 -3.52
C ILE A 118 13.48 7.79 -4.93
N LYS A 119 12.86 7.06 -5.84
CA LYS A 119 12.65 7.51 -7.21
C LYS A 119 11.25 8.08 -7.37
N VAL A 120 11.12 9.39 -7.60
CA VAL A 120 9.85 10.01 -8.00
C VAL A 120 9.51 9.58 -9.44
N LEU A 121 8.27 9.16 -9.66
CA LEU A 121 7.73 8.76 -10.96
C LEU A 121 6.87 9.90 -11.53
N GLY A 122 7.41 10.57 -12.55
CA GLY A 122 6.72 11.69 -13.21
C GLY A 122 6.63 12.96 -12.39
N SER A 123 5.65 13.79 -12.70
CA SER A 123 5.39 15.07 -12.05
C SER A 123 4.25 14.96 -11.04
N LEU A 124 4.16 15.97 -10.17
CA LEU A 124 2.99 16.21 -9.32
C LEU A 124 1.74 16.36 -10.20
N LYS A 125 0.66 15.69 -9.84
CA LYS A 125 -0.61 15.66 -10.59
C LYS A 125 -1.80 15.88 -9.66
N GLU A 126 -2.91 16.27 -10.23
CA GLU A 126 -4.21 16.21 -9.58
C GLU A 126 -4.82 14.83 -9.84
N SER A 127 -5.30 14.18 -8.78
CA SER A 127 -6.10 12.95 -8.85
C SER A 127 -7.54 13.27 -9.24
N ILE A 128 -8.36 12.22 -9.44
CA ILE A 128 -9.78 12.34 -9.83
C ILE A 128 -10.60 13.19 -8.84
N ASP A 129 -10.24 13.15 -7.56
CA ASP A 129 -10.88 13.94 -6.48
C ASP A 129 -10.35 15.39 -6.38
N GLY A 130 -9.48 15.81 -7.31
CA GLY A 130 -8.88 17.13 -7.32
C GLY A 130 -7.74 17.34 -6.32
N GLN A 131 -7.34 16.31 -5.57
CA GLN A 131 -6.22 16.42 -4.64
C GLN A 131 -4.90 16.18 -5.35
N LEU A 132 -3.86 16.88 -4.91
CA LEU A 132 -2.49 16.64 -5.41
C LEU A 132 -2.01 15.25 -5.00
N THR A 133 -1.32 14.58 -5.92
CA THR A 133 -0.74 13.26 -5.73
C THR A 133 0.49 13.07 -6.60
N PHE A 134 1.34 12.11 -6.24
CA PHE A 134 2.43 11.62 -7.08
C PHE A 134 2.83 10.21 -6.66
N PHE A 135 3.56 9.54 -7.54
CA PHE A 135 4.07 8.20 -7.28
C PHE A 135 5.57 8.20 -7.05
N VAL A 136 6.00 7.28 -6.19
CA VAL A 136 7.43 7.00 -5.96
C VAL A 136 7.69 5.52 -6.03
N LYS A 137 8.93 5.15 -6.34
CA LYS A 137 9.40 3.77 -6.39
C LYS A 137 10.60 3.61 -5.46
N ASP A 138 10.55 2.62 -4.59
CA ASP A 138 11.67 2.26 -3.72
C ASP A 138 12.76 1.46 -4.47
N PRO A 139 13.93 1.21 -3.86
CA PRO A 139 14.99 0.42 -4.48
C PRO A 139 14.62 -1.05 -4.72
N TYR A 140 13.56 -1.54 -4.07
CA TYR A 140 13.09 -2.93 -4.14
C TYR A 140 12.03 -3.14 -5.21
N GLY A 141 11.59 -2.05 -5.86
CA GLY A 141 10.62 -2.09 -6.95
C GLY A 141 9.17 -1.79 -6.54
N ASN A 142 8.90 -1.57 -5.24
CA ASN A 142 7.57 -1.26 -4.74
C ASN A 142 7.18 0.17 -5.10
N ILE A 143 5.91 0.36 -5.45
CA ILE A 143 5.36 1.66 -5.80
C ILE A 143 4.53 2.18 -4.63
N PHE A 144 4.71 3.45 -4.30
CA PHE A 144 3.90 4.15 -3.30
C PHE A 144 3.26 5.36 -3.95
N GLN A 145 2.00 5.61 -3.61
CA GLN A 145 1.31 6.85 -3.97
C GLN A 145 1.29 7.76 -2.76
N ILE A 146 1.76 8.98 -2.91
CA ILE A 146 1.66 10.02 -1.89
C ILE A 146 0.34 10.76 -2.09
N VAL A 147 -0.50 10.75 -1.05
CA VAL A 147 -1.86 11.32 -1.09
C VAL A 147 -2.07 12.33 0.04
N TYR A 148 -2.95 13.31 -0.19
CA TYR A 148 -3.31 14.25 0.85
C TYR A 148 -4.15 13.59 1.94
N ASP A 149 -3.74 13.79 3.19
CA ASP A 149 -4.53 13.51 4.39
C ASP A 149 -3.96 14.35 5.55
N ASP A 150 -4.78 15.22 6.12
CA ASP A 150 -4.39 16.18 7.16
C ASP A 150 -4.52 15.64 8.59
N TYR A 151 -5.11 14.45 8.76
CA TYR A 151 -5.23 13.85 10.07
C TYR A 151 -3.85 13.55 10.68
N ILE A 152 -3.63 13.98 11.91
CA ILE A 152 -2.37 13.79 12.66
C ILE A 152 -2.68 13.10 13.99
N PHE A 153 -1.99 12.00 14.29
CA PHE A 153 -2.08 11.34 15.58
C PHE A 153 -1.15 12.00 16.61
N ILE A 154 0.15 12.09 16.29
CA ILE A 154 1.13 12.88 17.05
C ILE A 154 1.88 13.78 16.06
N ASP A 155 1.90 15.08 16.30
CA ASP A 155 2.57 16.03 15.41
C ASP A 155 4.09 16.03 15.62
N GLU A 156 4.77 15.16 14.89
CA GLU A 156 6.24 15.07 14.85
C GLU A 156 6.89 16.03 13.85
N LYS A 157 6.10 16.94 13.27
CA LYS A 157 6.54 17.93 12.26
C LYS A 157 7.08 17.29 10.97
N ARG A 158 6.65 16.06 10.67
CA ARG A 158 7.03 15.35 9.44
C ARG A 158 6.07 15.68 8.31
N ASN A 159 6.56 15.62 7.08
CA ASN A 159 5.71 15.85 5.89
C ASN A 159 4.86 14.63 5.54
N SER A 160 5.38 13.42 5.74
CA SER A 160 4.66 12.17 5.52
C SER A 160 4.28 11.50 6.84
N GLY A 161 3.19 10.75 6.81
CA GLY A 161 2.77 9.83 7.87
C GLY A 161 2.87 8.38 7.41
N GLY A 162 2.03 7.52 7.99
CA GLY A 162 1.95 6.09 7.68
C GLY A 162 1.11 5.78 6.45
N ALA A 163 0.88 4.49 6.23
CA ALA A 163 0.02 3.99 5.18
C ALA A 163 -1.45 4.25 5.50
N VAL A 164 -2.19 4.81 4.55
CA VAL A 164 -3.63 5.06 4.68
C VAL A 164 -4.46 4.22 3.73
N GLY A 165 -3.83 3.39 2.90
CA GLY A 165 -4.56 2.56 1.96
C GLY A 165 -3.70 1.89 0.92
N ALA A 166 -4.37 1.37 -0.09
CA ALA A 166 -3.72 0.73 -1.22
C ALA A 166 -4.51 0.92 -2.52
N ILE A 167 -3.79 0.84 -3.64
CA ILE A 167 -4.35 0.63 -4.98
C ILE A 167 -4.30 -0.87 -5.25
N ILE A 168 -5.46 -1.46 -5.51
CA ILE A 168 -5.61 -2.90 -5.70
C ILE A 168 -6.22 -3.18 -7.08
N GLY A 169 -5.45 -3.82 -7.94
CA GLY A 169 -5.96 -4.33 -9.19
C GLY A 169 -6.88 -5.53 -8.98
N VAL A 170 -8.02 -5.53 -9.65
CA VAL A 170 -9.03 -6.59 -9.59
C VAL A 170 -9.48 -6.97 -10.99
N SER A 171 -9.92 -8.22 -11.16
CA SER A 171 -10.45 -8.68 -12.44
C SER A 171 -11.89 -8.19 -12.71
N ASP A 172 -12.62 -7.87 -11.65
CA ASP A 172 -14.03 -7.47 -11.70
C ASP A 172 -14.36 -6.68 -10.44
N ILE A 173 -14.61 -5.40 -10.61
CA ILE A 173 -14.92 -4.49 -9.49
C ILE A 173 -16.22 -4.87 -8.81
N GLU A 174 -17.26 -5.25 -9.56
CA GLU A 174 -18.56 -5.59 -8.96
C GLU A 174 -18.46 -6.80 -8.01
N LYS A 175 -17.59 -7.76 -8.33
CA LYS A 175 -17.34 -8.91 -7.46
C LYS A 175 -16.45 -8.57 -6.25
N ALA A 176 -15.57 -7.58 -6.39
CA ALA A 176 -14.68 -7.16 -5.31
C ALA A 176 -15.37 -6.25 -4.29
N LEU A 177 -16.26 -5.36 -4.76
CA LEU A 177 -16.94 -4.35 -3.94
C LEU A 177 -17.58 -4.89 -2.65
N PRO A 178 -18.32 -6.01 -2.64
CA PRO A 178 -18.94 -6.51 -1.40
C PRO A 178 -17.92 -6.80 -0.29
N VAL A 179 -16.70 -7.24 -0.64
CA VAL A 179 -15.64 -7.49 0.35
C VAL A 179 -15.22 -6.19 1.01
N TYR A 180 -14.88 -5.18 0.23
CA TYR A 180 -14.32 -3.93 0.75
C TYR A 180 -15.40 -3.05 1.37
N ARG A 181 -16.57 -2.96 0.75
CA ARG A 181 -17.68 -2.12 1.20
C ARG A 181 -18.45 -2.76 2.35
N ASP A 182 -18.94 -3.99 2.16
CA ASP A 182 -19.94 -4.58 3.06
C ASP A 182 -19.29 -5.36 4.22
N ILE A 183 -18.10 -5.96 4.00
CA ILE A 183 -17.37 -6.71 5.02
C ILE A 183 -16.35 -5.82 5.72
N LEU A 184 -15.51 -5.10 4.96
CA LEU A 184 -14.44 -4.28 5.52
C LEU A 184 -14.87 -2.84 5.85
N GLY A 185 -16.13 -2.48 5.52
CA GLY A 185 -16.76 -1.23 5.93
C GLY A 185 -16.16 0.02 5.31
N HIS A 186 -15.64 -0.06 4.08
CA HIS A 186 -15.32 1.10 3.26
C HIS A 186 -16.56 1.50 2.47
N ASP A 187 -17.58 1.97 3.17
CA ASP A 187 -18.97 2.14 2.73
C ASP A 187 -19.25 3.47 2.02
N ALA A 188 -18.27 4.36 1.94
CA ALA A 188 -18.38 5.62 1.22
C ALA A 188 -17.55 5.59 -0.07
N VAL A 189 -18.18 5.97 -1.18
CA VAL A 189 -17.53 6.10 -2.49
C VAL A 189 -17.10 7.55 -2.66
N VAL A 190 -15.79 7.78 -2.87
CA VAL A 190 -15.24 9.09 -3.20
C VAL A 190 -15.41 9.35 -4.69
N TYR A 191 -15.05 8.37 -5.52
CA TYR A 191 -15.31 8.38 -6.95
C TYR A 191 -15.49 6.95 -7.50
N ASP A 192 -16.22 6.84 -8.61
CA ASP A 192 -16.36 5.65 -9.45
C ASP A 192 -16.42 6.10 -10.91
N VAL A 193 -15.32 5.97 -11.63
CA VAL A 193 -15.16 6.51 -12.98
C VAL A 193 -14.40 5.55 -13.89
N SER A 194 -14.70 5.62 -15.19
CA SER A 194 -14.03 4.85 -16.23
C SER A 194 -13.44 5.79 -17.27
N GLY A 195 -12.25 5.47 -17.74
CA GLY A 195 -11.55 6.26 -18.77
C GLY A 195 -10.04 6.12 -18.71
N LYS A 196 -9.37 7.10 -19.31
CA LYS A 196 -7.91 7.32 -19.20
C LYS A 196 -7.67 8.47 -18.23
N PHE A 197 -6.57 8.40 -17.51
CA PHE A 197 -6.33 9.32 -16.40
C PHE A 197 -4.91 9.88 -16.45
N ASP A 198 -4.77 11.21 -16.42
CA ASP A 198 -3.48 11.89 -16.51
C ASP A 198 -2.56 11.67 -15.31
N ASP A 199 -3.12 11.37 -14.14
CA ASP A 199 -2.37 11.05 -12.94
C ASP A 199 -1.61 9.72 -13.05
N LEU A 200 -1.94 8.88 -14.03
CA LEU A 200 -1.31 7.58 -14.28
C LEU A 200 -0.22 7.61 -15.34
N ASN A 201 -0.04 8.70 -16.08
CA ASN A 201 0.83 8.76 -17.28
C ASN A 201 2.30 8.38 -17.01
N ALA A 202 2.76 8.49 -15.76
CA ALA A 202 4.12 8.09 -15.37
C ALA A 202 4.25 6.60 -15.02
N LEU A 203 3.14 5.88 -14.93
CA LEU A 203 3.11 4.47 -14.58
C LEU A 203 3.12 3.60 -15.83
N LYS A 204 3.61 2.36 -15.69
CA LYS A 204 3.55 1.39 -16.77
C LYS A 204 2.10 1.07 -17.12
N ALA A 205 1.75 1.11 -18.41
CA ALA A 205 0.40 1.00 -18.94
C ALA A 205 -0.58 2.09 -18.42
N GLY A 206 -0.08 3.21 -17.87
CA GLY A 206 -0.92 4.30 -17.36
C GLY A 206 -1.75 5.03 -18.42
N ASP A 207 -1.44 4.84 -19.72
CA ASP A 207 -2.13 5.39 -20.88
C ASP A 207 -3.37 4.58 -21.34
N GLN A 208 -3.64 3.44 -20.67
CA GLN A 208 -4.78 2.57 -20.98
C GLN A 208 -6.05 3.03 -20.25
N SER A 209 -7.18 2.40 -20.62
CA SER A 209 -8.47 2.67 -19.97
C SER A 209 -8.69 1.78 -18.75
N TYR A 210 -9.18 2.39 -17.69
CA TYR A 210 -9.45 1.74 -16.41
C TYR A 210 -10.81 2.16 -15.87
N ARG A 211 -11.46 1.28 -15.09
CA ARG A 211 -12.44 1.72 -14.09
C ARG A 211 -11.72 1.81 -12.75
N ARG A 212 -11.91 2.93 -12.07
CA ARG A 212 -11.30 3.23 -10.76
C ARG A 212 -12.39 3.60 -9.77
N ILE A 213 -12.41 2.93 -8.64
CA ILE A 213 -13.29 3.26 -7.51
C ILE A 213 -12.42 3.53 -6.29
N LEU A 214 -12.54 4.72 -5.70
CA LEU A 214 -11.94 5.04 -4.42
C LEU A 214 -13.00 4.94 -3.33
N LEU A 215 -12.74 4.08 -2.36
CA LEU A 215 -13.57 3.82 -1.20
C LEU A 215 -12.92 4.39 0.07
N THR A 216 -13.76 4.94 0.94
CA THR A 216 -13.42 5.31 2.32
C THR A 216 -14.56 4.88 3.25
N HIS A 217 -14.62 5.41 4.46
CA HIS A 217 -15.68 5.07 5.43
C HIS A 217 -16.47 6.31 5.83
N THR A 218 -17.80 6.17 5.92
CA THR A 218 -18.72 7.26 6.28
C THR A 218 -18.49 7.75 7.70
N ASN A 219 -18.22 6.84 8.62
CA ASN A 219 -18.03 7.15 10.03
C ASN A 219 -16.59 6.88 10.47
N PRO A 220 -16.02 7.67 11.39
CA PRO A 220 -14.70 7.40 11.96
C PRO A 220 -14.60 5.96 12.47
N ARG A 221 -13.47 5.32 12.20
CA ARG A 221 -13.18 3.98 12.71
C ARG A 221 -13.16 3.97 14.24
N LYS A 222 -13.51 2.83 14.81
CA LYS A 222 -13.58 2.59 16.26
C LYS A 222 -12.73 1.38 16.64
N GLY A 223 -12.45 1.24 17.93
CA GLY A 223 -11.67 0.12 18.45
C GLY A 223 -10.22 0.49 18.73
N GLY A 224 -9.44 -0.52 19.10
CA GLY A 224 -8.03 -0.34 19.43
C GLY A 224 -7.24 0.22 18.26
N PHE A 225 -6.37 1.20 18.54
CA PHE A 225 -5.51 1.88 17.56
C PHE A 225 -6.23 2.66 16.44
N SER A 226 -7.57 2.74 16.42
CA SER A 226 -8.30 3.46 15.36
C SER A 226 -7.89 4.93 15.24
N LYS A 227 -7.54 5.57 16.36
CA LYS A 227 -6.99 6.93 16.37
C LYS A 227 -5.60 7.02 15.74
N LEU A 228 -4.77 6.01 15.89
CA LEU A 228 -3.46 5.96 15.23
C LEU A 228 -3.63 5.79 13.72
N PHE A 229 -4.52 4.87 13.30
CA PHE A 229 -4.71 4.58 11.87
C PHE A 229 -5.40 5.71 11.11
N GLY A 230 -6.31 6.45 11.77
CA GLY A 230 -7.03 7.57 11.16
C GLY A 230 -7.91 7.16 9.98
N ASN A 231 -7.91 7.97 8.94
CA ASN A 231 -8.64 7.71 7.70
C ASN A 231 -8.01 6.56 6.90
N THR A 232 -8.85 5.77 6.23
CA THR A 232 -8.37 4.66 5.38
C THR A 232 -9.07 4.66 4.04
N TYR A 233 -8.31 4.31 2.99
CA TYR A 233 -8.75 4.37 1.59
C TYR A 233 -8.41 3.08 0.86
N ILE A 234 -9.34 2.54 0.10
CA ILE A 234 -9.08 1.44 -0.83
C ILE A 234 -9.47 1.90 -2.23
N GLU A 235 -8.52 1.85 -3.14
CA GLU A 235 -8.77 2.11 -4.55
C GLU A 235 -8.76 0.79 -5.32
N LEU A 236 -9.92 0.43 -5.87
CA LEU A 236 -10.06 -0.72 -6.75
C LEU A 236 -9.87 -0.28 -8.20
N VAL A 237 -9.06 -1.02 -8.94
CA VAL A 237 -8.74 -0.73 -10.33
C VAL A 237 -9.00 -1.96 -11.19
N GLN A 238 -9.80 -1.78 -12.25
CA GLN A 238 -10.05 -2.80 -13.26
C GLN A 238 -9.53 -2.31 -14.62
N ALA A 239 -8.60 -3.07 -15.23
CA ALA A 239 -8.15 -2.81 -16.58
C ALA A 239 -9.26 -3.13 -17.57
N LEU A 240 -9.54 -2.23 -18.53
CA LEU A 240 -10.61 -2.38 -19.52
C LEU A 240 -10.07 -2.80 -20.91
N ASP A 241 -8.83 -2.44 -21.22
CA ASP A 241 -8.24 -2.64 -22.56
C ASP A 241 -7.39 -3.92 -22.66
N ARG A 242 -7.15 -4.63 -21.56
CA ARG A 242 -6.29 -5.81 -21.52
C ARG A 242 -6.70 -6.82 -20.45
N GLN A 243 -6.17 -8.03 -20.58
CA GLN A 243 -6.20 -9.01 -19.49
C GLN A 243 -5.11 -8.68 -18.46
N PRO A 244 -5.46 -8.44 -17.19
CA PRO A 244 -4.49 -8.18 -16.15
C PRO A 244 -3.76 -9.47 -15.74
N ARG A 245 -2.48 -9.36 -15.40
CA ARG A 245 -1.70 -10.45 -14.79
C ARG A 245 -1.92 -10.47 -13.29
N LYS A 246 -1.72 -11.62 -12.66
CA LYS A 246 -1.70 -11.73 -11.19
C LYS A 246 -0.29 -11.46 -10.69
N ILE A 247 -0.11 -10.41 -9.89
CA ILE A 247 1.20 -10.02 -9.34
C ILE A 247 1.78 -11.13 -8.45
N TYR A 248 0.91 -11.86 -7.75
CA TYR A 248 1.27 -12.93 -6.80
C TYR A 248 1.35 -14.32 -7.41
N GLU A 249 1.15 -14.49 -8.71
CA GLU A 249 1.07 -15.81 -9.34
C GLU A 249 2.37 -16.60 -9.23
N ASN A 250 2.27 -17.87 -8.81
CA ASN A 250 3.41 -18.78 -8.59
C ASN A 250 4.43 -18.27 -7.56
N ARG A 251 3.99 -17.45 -6.61
CA ARG A 251 4.81 -16.92 -5.52
C ARG A 251 4.17 -17.27 -4.18
N PHE A 252 4.96 -17.26 -3.13
CA PHE A 252 4.46 -17.42 -1.79
C PHE A 252 4.19 -16.07 -1.14
N TRP A 253 3.27 -16.05 -0.19
CA TRP A 253 3.07 -14.90 0.67
C TRP A 253 4.39 -14.53 1.37
N GLY A 254 4.77 -13.26 1.33
CA GLY A 254 6.05 -12.77 1.85
C GLY A 254 7.23 -12.86 0.87
N ASP A 255 7.03 -13.32 -0.37
CA ASP A 255 8.00 -13.08 -1.45
C ASP A 255 8.09 -11.57 -1.77
N PRO A 256 9.22 -11.04 -2.29
CA PRO A 256 9.45 -9.61 -2.45
C PRO A 256 8.35 -8.90 -3.25
N GLY A 257 7.87 -7.78 -2.68
CA GLY A 257 6.73 -7.00 -3.18
C GLY A 257 5.62 -6.89 -2.14
N PHE A 258 4.48 -6.36 -2.57
CA PHE A 258 3.26 -6.32 -1.74
C PHE A 258 2.51 -7.64 -1.75
#